data_7c4ef65c3a7dd9b52c4ad4be3c5a435b
#
_entry.id   7c4ef65c3a7dd9b52c4ad4be3c5a435b
#
_cell.length_a   1.000
_cell.length_b   1.000
_cell.length_c   1.000
_cell.angle_alpha   90.00
_cell.angle_beta   90.00
_cell.angle_gamma   90.00
#
_symmetry.space_group_name_H-M   'P 1'
#
loop_
_entity.id
_entity.type
_entity.pdbx_description
1 polymer ?
#
loop_
_entity_poly.entity_id
_entity_poly.type
_entity_poly.pdbx_seq_one_letter_code
_entity_poly.pdbx_strand_id
1 'polypeptide(L)'
;LANAAPRVDQGTYSYALESKSDGAGGTEWFLGANKHISPSASSVLALFNTAPTVWYGELSSLRSRMGELRFDGGQSGVWMRSYGNKFNVSESTGLAYKQTQHGFSLGADAPLPIGDGQWLVGVLGGTSKSDLDLSRGTSGTVKSYYVGAYTTWLDQSSGYYVDAVLKFNRFNNEANVSMSDGVRAKGSYDNVGLGASAEFGRHIKLDDGYFIEPFAQVAGVVIQAKD
;
A
#
# COMPACT_ATOMS: atom_id res chain seq x y z
N LEU A 1 -26.57 27.31 -5.69
CA LEU A 1 -25.17 27.28 -5.22
C LEU A 1 -25.15 27.71 -3.76
N ALA A 2 -25.18 26.75 -2.83
CA ALA A 2 -25.00 27.04 -1.41
C ALA A 2 -23.56 27.54 -1.24
N ASN A 3 -23.37 28.80 -0.88
CA ASN A 3 -22.10 29.31 -0.41
C ASN A 3 -21.70 28.52 0.85
N ALA A 4 -20.78 27.59 0.70
CA ALA A 4 -20.17 26.97 1.87
C ALA A 4 -19.51 28.10 2.69
N ALA A 5 -19.80 28.17 3.99
CA ALA A 5 -19.18 29.14 4.87
C ALA A 5 -17.64 29.06 4.74
N PRO A 6 -16.94 30.21 4.72
CA PRO A 6 -15.49 30.22 4.61
C PRO A 6 -14.89 29.40 5.75
N ARG A 7 -13.98 28.48 5.39
CA ARG A 7 -13.29 27.61 6.33
C ARG A 7 -11.85 28.06 6.48
N VAL A 8 -11.32 27.93 7.68
CA VAL A 8 -9.93 28.21 8.01
C VAL A 8 -9.28 26.90 8.44
N ASP A 9 -8.22 26.49 7.75
CA ASP A 9 -7.46 25.32 8.10
C ASP A 9 -6.37 25.70 9.12
N GLN A 10 -6.45 25.13 10.31
CA GLN A 10 -5.47 25.36 11.36
C GLN A 10 -5.01 24.03 11.94
N GLY A 11 -3.77 23.64 11.62
CA GLY A 11 -3.21 22.36 12.03
C GLY A 11 -4.01 21.17 11.49
N THR A 12 -4.45 20.32 12.40
CA THR A 12 -5.17 19.07 12.06
C THR A 12 -6.60 19.28 11.57
N TYR A 13 -7.23 20.42 11.90
CA TYR A 13 -8.65 20.62 11.66
C TYR A 13 -8.97 21.84 10.79
N SER A 14 -10.10 21.74 10.10
CA SER A 14 -10.76 22.85 9.41
C SER A 14 -11.85 23.43 10.27
N TYR A 15 -11.84 24.73 10.48
CA TYR A 15 -12.82 25.47 11.29
C TYR A 15 -13.77 26.25 10.39
N ALA A 16 -15.05 26.28 10.75
CA ALA A 16 -16.02 27.16 10.10
C ALA A 16 -16.18 28.44 10.92
N LEU A 17 -16.41 29.57 10.25
CA LEU A 17 -16.81 30.79 10.92
C LEU A 17 -18.28 30.64 11.34
N GLU A 18 -18.54 30.68 12.63
CA GLU A 18 -19.86 30.57 13.23
C GLU A 18 -20.20 31.87 13.98
N SER A 19 -21.46 32.15 14.09
CA SER A 19 -21.92 33.33 14.83
C SER A 19 -22.93 32.94 15.88
N LYS A 20 -22.90 33.63 17.01
CA LYS A 20 -23.84 33.50 18.12
C LYS A 20 -24.32 34.88 18.55
N SER A 21 -25.61 35.03 18.86
CA SER A 21 -26.12 36.25 19.47
C SER A 21 -25.57 36.40 20.90
N ASP A 22 -25.08 37.58 21.24
CA ASP A 22 -24.57 37.93 22.58
C ASP A 22 -25.69 38.20 23.60
N GLY A 23 -26.95 38.13 23.17
CA GLY A 23 -28.13 38.42 24.02
C GLY A 23 -28.40 39.92 24.27
N ALA A 24 -27.52 40.81 23.84
CA ALA A 24 -27.63 42.27 23.98
C ALA A 24 -27.89 42.98 22.63
N GLY A 25 -28.22 42.21 21.58
CA GLY A 25 -28.46 42.73 20.23
C GLY A 25 -27.23 42.73 19.32
N GLY A 26 -26.08 42.28 19.80
CA GLY A 26 -24.86 42.07 19.03
C GLY A 26 -24.70 40.63 18.52
N THR A 27 -23.70 40.44 17.65
CA THR A 27 -23.36 39.14 17.11
C THR A 27 -21.86 38.88 17.37
N GLU A 28 -21.60 37.82 18.08
CA GLU A 28 -20.27 37.33 18.38
C GLU A 28 -19.87 36.28 17.31
N TRP A 29 -18.69 36.46 16.71
CA TRP A 29 -18.16 35.54 15.71
C TRP A 29 -17.03 34.70 16.28
N PHE A 30 -17.07 33.39 16.06
CA PHE A 30 -16.05 32.48 16.54
C PHE A 30 -15.76 31.38 15.50
N LEU A 31 -14.61 30.73 15.64
CA LEU A 31 -14.25 29.57 14.84
C LEU A 31 -14.85 28.32 15.49
N GLY A 32 -15.92 27.81 14.91
CA GLY A 32 -16.55 26.57 15.35
C GLY A 32 -15.68 25.36 15.04
N ALA A 33 -15.41 24.56 16.09
CA ALA A 33 -14.66 23.32 15.94
C ALA A 33 -15.52 22.22 15.30
N ASN A 34 -15.77 22.34 14.01
CA ASN A 34 -16.26 21.20 13.25
C ASN A 34 -15.11 20.18 13.17
N LYS A 35 -15.33 18.97 13.65
CA LYS A 35 -14.33 17.88 13.68
C LYS A 35 -13.94 17.37 12.28
N HIS A 36 -13.83 18.26 11.31
CA HIS A 36 -13.35 17.94 9.97
C HIS A 36 -11.83 18.04 9.93
N ILE A 37 -11.19 16.96 9.53
CA ILE A 37 -9.75 16.95 9.32
C ILE A 37 -9.39 17.91 8.18
N SER A 38 -8.36 18.72 8.37
CA SER A 38 -7.86 19.64 7.34
C SER A 38 -7.34 18.87 6.11
N PRO A 39 -7.37 19.49 4.91
CA PRO A 39 -6.82 18.86 3.70
C PRO A 39 -5.36 18.43 3.85
N SER A 40 -4.54 19.22 4.55
CA SER A 40 -3.14 18.89 4.82
C SER A 40 -3.02 17.65 5.71
N ALA A 41 -3.75 17.59 6.82
CA ALA A 41 -3.74 16.43 7.70
C ALA A 41 -4.27 15.17 6.99
N SER A 42 -5.34 15.29 6.18
CA SER A 42 -5.86 14.19 5.37
C SER A 42 -4.81 13.66 4.38
N SER A 43 -4.04 14.54 3.76
CA SER A 43 -2.96 14.16 2.82
C SER A 43 -1.85 13.39 3.51
N VAL A 44 -1.40 13.86 4.67
CA VAL A 44 -0.36 13.18 5.46
C VAL A 44 -0.84 11.80 5.90
N LEU A 45 -2.06 11.70 6.40
CA LEU A 45 -2.64 10.42 6.81
C LEU A 45 -2.80 9.45 5.64
N ALA A 46 -3.25 9.95 4.48
CA ALA A 46 -3.38 9.13 3.27
C ALA A 46 -2.02 8.58 2.81
N LEU A 47 -0.99 9.42 2.74
CA LEU A 47 0.37 9.00 2.37
C LEU A 47 0.93 7.99 3.37
N PHE A 48 0.70 8.20 4.67
CA PHE A 48 1.14 7.27 5.70
C PHE A 48 0.48 5.89 5.57
N ASN A 49 -0.83 5.86 5.29
CA ASN A 49 -1.58 4.62 5.07
C ASN A 49 -1.25 3.95 3.72
N THR A 50 -0.68 4.69 2.78
CA THR A 50 -0.37 4.17 1.44
C THR A 50 0.86 3.27 1.43
N ALA A 51 1.86 3.51 2.26
CA ALA A 51 3.08 2.70 2.25
C ALA A 51 2.83 1.20 2.49
N PRO A 52 1.97 0.76 3.43
CA PRO A 52 1.56 -0.65 3.54
C PRO A 52 0.88 -1.18 2.28
N THR A 53 -0.07 -0.45 1.69
CA THR A 53 -0.79 -0.91 0.48
C THR A 53 0.13 -0.99 -0.74
N VAL A 54 1.11 -0.08 -0.86
CA VAL A 54 2.17 -0.18 -1.87
C VAL A 54 2.95 -1.47 -1.69
N TRP A 55 3.39 -1.76 -0.46
CA TRP A 55 4.15 -2.96 -0.14
C TRP A 55 3.38 -4.25 -0.47
N TYR A 56 2.10 -4.33 -0.11
CA TYR A 56 1.24 -5.48 -0.42
C TYR A 56 0.96 -5.61 -1.92
N GLY A 57 0.76 -4.50 -2.63
CA GLY A 57 0.56 -4.52 -4.08
C GLY A 57 1.79 -5.06 -4.83
N GLU A 58 2.99 -4.71 -4.38
CA GLU A 58 4.26 -5.23 -4.92
C GLU A 58 4.43 -6.72 -4.61
N LEU A 59 3.97 -7.19 -3.44
CA LEU A 59 4.03 -8.60 -3.05
C LEU A 59 3.20 -9.49 -3.99
N SER A 60 2.13 -8.98 -4.58
CA SER A 60 1.25 -9.74 -5.48
C SER A 60 1.99 -10.31 -6.69
N SER A 61 2.94 -9.57 -7.26
CA SER A 61 3.74 -10.01 -8.40
C SER A 61 4.64 -11.20 -8.04
N LEU A 62 5.16 -11.19 -6.83
CA LEU A 62 6.03 -12.26 -6.33
C LEU A 62 5.25 -13.53 -5.98
N ARG A 63 4.06 -13.37 -5.39
CA ARG A 63 3.16 -14.53 -5.15
C ARG A 63 2.81 -15.25 -6.45
N SER A 64 2.58 -14.53 -7.54
CA SER A 64 2.39 -15.13 -8.86
C SER A 64 3.61 -15.90 -9.33
N ARG A 65 4.84 -15.38 -9.10
CA ARG A 65 6.07 -16.11 -9.45
C ARG A 65 6.22 -17.40 -8.65
N MET A 66 6.01 -17.37 -7.35
CA MET A 66 6.08 -18.55 -6.50
C MET A 66 5.04 -19.59 -6.90
N GLY A 67 3.82 -19.16 -7.27
CA GLY A 67 2.80 -20.03 -7.86
C GLY A 67 3.27 -20.72 -9.14
N GLU A 68 3.87 -19.99 -10.08
CA GLU A 68 4.43 -20.58 -11.31
C GLU A 68 5.51 -21.62 -11.02
N LEU A 69 6.42 -21.33 -10.08
CA LEU A 69 7.47 -22.28 -9.68
C LEU A 69 6.87 -23.60 -9.16
N ARG A 70 5.73 -23.54 -8.50
CA ARG A 70 5.01 -24.75 -8.04
C ARG A 70 4.36 -25.53 -9.18
N PHE A 71 3.78 -24.81 -10.17
CA PHE A 71 3.06 -25.44 -11.28
C PHE A 71 3.99 -26.02 -12.35
N ASP A 72 5.07 -25.33 -12.70
CA ASP A 72 5.97 -25.69 -13.79
C ASP A 72 7.08 -26.65 -13.36
N GLY A 73 6.92 -27.34 -12.23
CA GLY A 73 7.92 -28.28 -11.70
C GLY A 73 9.22 -27.61 -11.30
N GLY A 74 9.15 -26.31 -10.91
CA GLY A 74 10.30 -25.57 -10.39
C GLY A 74 11.28 -25.11 -11.45
N GLN A 75 10.82 -24.76 -12.63
CA GLN A 75 11.67 -24.10 -13.62
C GLN A 75 12.17 -22.75 -13.10
N SER A 76 13.37 -22.75 -12.61
CA SER A 76 14.07 -21.59 -12.07
C SER A 76 14.73 -20.77 -13.19
N GLY A 77 15.00 -19.51 -12.92
CA GLY A 77 15.69 -18.65 -13.87
C GLY A 77 15.48 -17.16 -13.61
N VAL A 78 15.78 -16.37 -14.60
CA VAL A 78 15.54 -14.93 -14.59
C VAL A 78 14.11 -14.66 -15.04
N TRP A 79 13.43 -13.76 -14.32
CA TRP A 79 12.07 -13.39 -14.61
C TRP A 79 11.86 -11.87 -14.50
N MET A 80 10.86 -11.37 -15.18
CA MET A 80 10.41 -9.98 -15.08
C MET A 80 8.89 -9.89 -15.15
N ARG A 81 8.32 -8.88 -14.48
CA ARG A 81 6.87 -8.64 -14.46
C ARG A 81 6.55 -7.17 -14.37
N SER A 82 5.52 -6.76 -15.08
CA SER A 82 4.77 -5.54 -14.81
C SER A 82 3.47 -5.88 -14.09
N TYR A 83 3.02 -5.01 -13.21
CA TYR A 83 1.79 -5.19 -12.45
C TYR A 83 1.07 -3.87 -12.24
N GLY A 84 -0.22 -3.95 -11.94
CA GLY A 84 -1.05 -2.80 -11.62
C GLY A 84 -2.12 -3.18 -10.61
N ASN A 85 -2.35 -2.29 -9.64
CA ASN A 85 -3.34 -2.46 -8.57
C ASN A 85 -4.19 -1.19 -8.43
N LYS A 86 -5.42 -1.35 -7.99
CA LYS A 86 -6.30 -0.25 -7.60
C LYS A 86 -6.87 -0.53 -6.22
N PHE A 87 -6.76 0.46 -5.34
CA PHE A 87 -7.32 0.42 -4.00
C PHE A 87 -8.30 1.58 -3.83
N ASN A 88 -9.46 1.28 -3.28
CA ASN A 88 -10.41 2.28 -2.82
C ASN A 88 -10.40 2.21 -1.29
N VAL A 89 -9.86 3.23 -0.66
CA VAL A 89 -9.74 3.30 0.80
C VAL A 89 -10.79 4.23 1.34
N SER A 90 -11.52 3.77 2.35
CA SER A 90 -12.51 4.55 3.07
C SER A 90 -12.42 4.18 4.55
N GLU A 91 -12.13 5.15 5.39
CA GLU A 91 -11.97 4.97 6.82
C GLU A 91 -13.10 5.64 7.61
N SER A 92 -13.38 5.12 8.79
CA SER A 92 -14.41 5.67 9.70
C SER A 92 -14.11 7.11 10.16
N THR A 93 -12.85 7.54 10.07
CA THR A 93 -12.39 8.91 10.36
C THR A 93 -12.78 9.93 9.29
N GLY A 94 -13.39 9.49 8.18
CA GLY A 94 -13.74 10.33 7.03
C GLY A 94 -12.60 10.48 6.00
N LEU A 95 -11.48 9.78 6.16
CA LEU A 95 -10.44 9.71 5.16
C LEU A 95 -10.89 8.77 4.04
N ALA A 96 -10.97 9.29 2.81
CA ALA A 96 -11.27 8.50 1.63
C ALA A 96 -10.35 8.90 0.49
N TYR A 97 -9.75 7.90 -0.17
CA TYR A 97 -8.92 8.14 -1.36
C TYR A 97 -8.92 6.92 -2.29
N LYS A 98 -8.61 7.19 -3.55
CA LYS A 98 -8.34 6.16 -4.55
C LYS A 98 -6.84 6.11 -4.78
N GLN A 99 -6.29 4.91 -4.83
CA GLN A 99 -4.90 4.66 -5.14
C GLN A 99 -4.82 3.81 -6.40
N THR A 100 -4.02 4.25 -7.36
CA THR A 100 -3.67 3.46 -8.54
C THR A 100 -2.17 3.23 -8.54
N GLN A 101 -1.76 1.97 -8.50
CA GLN A 101 -0.37 1.55 -8.46
C GLN A 101 0.01 0.87 -9.76
N HIS A 102 1.17 1.22 -10.29
CA HIS A 102 1.85 0.54 -11.40
C HIS A 102 3.28 0.25 -11.01
N GLY A 103 3.78 -0.92 -11.36
CA GLY A 103 5.13 -1.30 -11.01
C GLY A 103 5.74 -2.32 -11.94
N PHE A 104 7.04 -2.50 -11.75
CA PHE A 104 7.87 -3.44 -12.47
C PHE A 104 8.78 -4.15 -11.48
N SER A 105 8.86 -5.48 -11.61
CA SER A 105 9.73 -6.35 -10.82
C SER A 105 10.61 -7.16 -11.76
N LEU A 106 11.82 -7.41 -11.34
CA LEU A 106 12.71 -8.38 -11.93
C LEU A 106 13.33 -9.22 -10.82
N GLY A 107 13.71 -10.44 -11.15
CA GLY A 107 14.35 -11.33 -10.20
C GLY A 107 14.99 -12.53 -10.85
N ALA A 108 15.65 -13.31 -10.04
CA ALA A 108 16.23 -14.58 -10.41
C ALA A 108 16.08 -15.58 -9.28
N ASP A 109 15.84 -16.83 -9.63
CA ASP A 109 15.70 -17.93 -8.69
C ASP A 109 16.45 -19.18 -9.15
N ALA A 110 16.82 -20.01 -8.20
CA ALA A 110 17.52 -21.25 -8.42
C ALA A 110 17.06 -22.32 -7.44
N PRO A 111 17.12 -23.61 -7.82
CA PRO A 111 16.87 -24.71 -6.90
C PRO A 111 17.97 -24.77 -5.84
N LEU A 112 17.56 -25.08 -4.62
CA LEU A 112 18.46 -25.30 -3.49
C LEU A 112 18.39 -26.78 -3.10
N PRO A 113 19.45 -27.56 -3.32
CA PRO A 113 19.43 -29.01 -3.10
C PRO A 113 19.65 -29.36 -1.62
N ILE A 114 18.64 -29.05 -0.78
CA ILE A 114 18.67 -29.34 0.66
C ILE A 114 17.38 -30.07 1.10
N GLY A 115 17.54 -31.05 1.99
CA GLY A 115 16.42 -31.75 2.62
C GLY A 115 15.51 -32.52 1.68
N ASP A 116 14.34 -32.89 2.19
CA ASP A 116 13.28 -33.50 1.43
C ASP A 116 12.39 -32.43 0.79
N GLY A 117 11.84 -32.73 -0.39
CA GLY A 117 11.06 -31.79 -1.18
C GLY A 117 11.92 -30.89 -2.09
N GLN A 118 11.23 -29.99 -2.77
CA GLN A 118 11.88 -29.06 -3.71
C GLN A 118 11.97 -27.66 -3.08
N TRP A 119 13.20 -27.23 -2.82
CA TRP A 119 13.47 -25.86 -2.38
C TRP A 119 13.94 -25.00 -3.55
N LEU A 120 13.38 -23.80 -3.62
CA LEU A 120 13.84 -22.75 -4.52
C LEU A 120 14.10 -21.48 -3.70
N VAL A 121 15.17 -20.78 -4.04
CA VAL A 121 15.50 -19.49 -3.45
C VAL A 121 15.68 -18.47 -4.56
N GLY A 122 15.33 -17.23 -4.29
CA GLY A 122 15.45 -16.16 -5.26
C GLY A 122 15.65 -14.81 -4.63
N VAL A 123 16.09 -13.89 -5.48
CA VAL A 123 16.22 -12.47 -5.17
C VAL A 123 15.38 -11.66 -6.15
N LEU A 124 14.94 -10.50 -5.73
CA LEU A 124 14.18 -9.60 -6.58
C LEU A 124 14.54 -8.14 -6.32
N GLY A 125 14.25 -7.32 -7.30
CA GLY A 125 14.28 -5.88 -7.19
C GLY A 125 13.20 -5.27 -8.08
N GLY A 126 12.83 -4.04 -7.80
CA GLY A 126 11.82 -3.39 -8.61
C GLY A 126 11.50 -1.97 -8.17
N THR A 127 10.54 -1.41 -8.87
CA THR A 127 10.02 -0.07 -8.60
C THR A 127 8.52 -0.02 -8.83
N SER A 128 7.85 0.81 -8.06
CA SER A 128 6.44 1.12 -8.29
C SER A 128 6.15 2.61 -8.12
N LYS A 129 5.06 3.05 -8.73
CA LYS A 129 4.48 4.36 -8.55
C LYS A 129 3.01 4.20 -8.20
N SER A 130 2.61 4.86 -7.12
CA SER A 130 1.21 4.93 -6.69
C SER A 130 0.75 6.38 -6.75
N ASP A 131 -0.30 6.63 -7.49
CA ASP A 131 -0.98 7.92 -7.55
C ASP A 131 -2.23 7.87 -6.67
N LEU A 132 -2.37 8.85 -5.78
CA LEU A 132 -3.48 9.00 -4.86
C LEU A 132 -4.36 10.16 -5.28
N ASP A 133 -5.65 9.91 -5.34
CA ASP A 133 -6.68 10.92 -5.59
C ASP A 133 -7.54 11.06 -4.34
N LEU A 134 -7.43 12.21 -3.71
CA LEU A 134 -8.19 12.60 -2.52
C LEU A 134 -9.29 13.59 -2.89
N SER A 135 -10.14 13.91 -1.94
CA SER A 135 -11.19 14.90 -2.11
C SER A 135 -10.64 16.30 -2.38
N ARG A 136 -11.45 17.15 -3.05
CA ARG A 136 -11.21 18.57 -3.30
C ARG A 136 -9.94 18.89 -4.10
N GLY A 137 -9.52 17.98 -5.01
CA GLY A 137 -8.35 18.23 -5.85
C GLY A 137 -7.00 18.11 -5.13
N THR A 138 -6.99 17.51 -3.95
CA THR A 138 -5.77 17.09 -3.26
C THR A 138 -5.30 15.78 -3.85
N SER A 139 -4.00 15.64 -4.09
CA SER A 139 -3.39 14.44 -4.66
C SER A 139 -2.08 14.10 -3.97
N GLY A 140 -1.68 12.85 -4.08
CA GLY A 140 -0.40 12.38 -3.60
C GLY A 140 0.24 11.41 -4.59
N THR A 141 1.55 11.26 -4.50
CA THR A 141 2.30 10.27 -5.26
C THR A 141 3.31 9.59 -4.35
N VAL A 142 3.35 8.27 -4.40
CA VAL A 142 4.36 7.45 -3.71
C VAL A 142 5.17 6.70 -4.75
N LYS A 143 6.47 6.96 -4.79
CA LYS A 143 7.43 6.18 -5.58
C LYS A 143 8.13 5.20 -4.65
N SER A 144 8.15 3.93 -5.00
CA SER A 144 8.80 2.87 -4.24
C SER A 144 9.90 2.22 -5.05
N TYR A 145 11.02 1.99 -4.39
CA TYR A 145 12.14 1.18 -4.87
C TYR A 145 12.38 0.07 -3.86
N TYR A 146 12.48 -1.16 -4.33
CA TYR A 146 12.60 -2.29 -3.42
C TYR A 146 13.58 -3.36 -3.90
N VAL A 147 14.10 -4.05 -2.91
CA VAL A 147 14.90 -5.27 -3.07
C VAL A 147 14.41 -6.30 -2.06
N GLY A 148 14.58 -7.57 -2.38
CA GLY A 148 14.17 -8.63 -1.48
C GLY A 148 14.73 -10.00 -1.83
N ALA A 149 14.44 -10.94 -0.94
CA ALA A 149 14.72 -12.35 -1.14
C ALA A 149 13.45 -13.15 -0.87
N TYR A 150 13.34 -14.28 -1.51
CA TYR A 150 12.21 -15.19 -1.32
C TYR A 150 12.63 -16.64 -1.41
N THR A 151 11.82 -17.50 -0.83
CA THR A 151 11.97 -18.94 -0.95
C THR A 151 10.62 -19.60 -1.08
N THR A 152 10.57 -20.68 -1.83
CA THR A 152 9.43 -21.59 -1.89
C THR A 152 9.89 -23.00 -1.64
N TRP A 153 9.15 -23.73 -0.81
CA TRP A 153 9.33 -25.16 -0.60
C TRP A 153 8.05 -25.88 -1.04
N LEU A 154 8.20 -26.96 -1.74
CA LEU A 154 7.12 -27.80 -2.23
C LEU A 154 7.42 -29.26 -1.99
N ASP A 155 6.53 -29.97 -1.30
CA ASP A 155 6.46 -31.41 -1.32
C ASP A 155 5.53 -31.89 -2.45
N GLN A 156 6.13 -32.39 -3.51
CA GLN A 156 5.39 -32.83 -4.70
C GLN A 156 4.47 -34.03 -4.43
N SER A 157 4.76 -34.81 -3.39
CA SER A 157 3.99 -36.00 -3.05
C SER A 157 2.66 -35.68 -2.36
N SER A 158 2.69 -34.76 -1.42
CA SER A 158 1.52 -34.35 -0.63
C SER A 158 0.85 -33.08 -1.13
N GLY A 159 1.57 -32.29 -1.94
CA GLY A 159 1.16 -30.99 -2.43
C GLY A 159 1.27 -29.86 -1.41
N TYR A 160 1.83 -30.10 -0.21
CA TYR A 160 2.07 -29.01 0.76
C TYR A 160 3.20 -28.10 0.29
N TYR A 161 3.05 -26.81 0.59
CA TYR A 161 4.05 -25.80 0.27
C TYR A 161 4.18 -24.74 1.35
N VAL A 162 5.35 -24.11 1.37
CA VAL A 162 5.66 -22.94 2.18
C VAL A 162 6.34 -21.90 1.30
N ASP A 163 5.82 -20.69 1.29
CA ASP A 163 6.43 -19.53 0.65
C ASP A 163 6.84 -18.53 1.72
N ALA A 164 8.04 -17.96 1.60
CA ALA A 164 8.50 -16.89 2.48
C ALA A 164 9.18 -15.78 1.68
N VAL A 165 8.98 -14.53 2.12
CA VAL A 165 9.50 -13.32 1.51
C VAL A 165 10.03 -12.39 2.57
N LEU A 166 11.19 -11.79 2.30
CA LEU A 166 11.72 -10.65 3.02
C LEU A 166 12.00 -9.54 2.01
N LYS A 167 11.46 -8.33 2.26
CA LYS A 167 11.55 -7.22 1.31
C LYS A 167 11.82 -5.90 2.02
N PHE A 168 12.79 -5.16 1.51
CA PHE A 168 13.13 -3.80 1.92
C PHE A 168 12.68 -2.82 0.86
N ASN A 169 12.04 -1.72 1.30
CA ASN A 169 11.55 -0.65 0.45
C ASN A 169 12.11 0.72 0.88
N ARG A 170 12.34 1.57 -0.11
CA ARG A 170 12.46 3.02 0.07
C ARG A 170 11.30 3.69 -0.65
N PHE A 171 10.58 4.54 0.08
CA PHE A 171 9.44 5.29 -0.44
C PHE A 171 9.78 6.78 -0.49
N ASN A 172 9.51 7.41 -1.63
CA ASN A 172 9.53 8.85 -1.80
C ASN A 172 8.08 9.32 -1.95
N ASN A 173 7.64 10.16 -1.03
CA ASN A 173 6.26 10.61 -0.92
C ASN A 173 6.16 12.08 -1.28
N GLU A 174 5.21 12.42 -2.14
CA GLU A 174 4.91 13.78 -2.57
C GLU A 174 3.41 14.04 -2.37
N ALA A 175 3.07 15.17 -1.74
CA ALA A 175 1.70 15.63 -1.58
C ALA A 175 1.49 16.97 -2.28
N ASN A 176 0.37 17.09 -2.98
CA ASN A 176 -0.13 18.36 -3.53
C ASN A 176 -1.50 18.62 -2.87
N VAL A 177 -1.53 19.54 -1.93
CA VAL A 177 -2.68 19.82 -1.09
C VAL A 177 -3.41 21.05 -1.59
N SER A 178 -4.72 20.93 -1.80
CA SER A 178 -5.61 22.09 -1.99
C SER A 178 -6.23 22.43 -0.64
N MET A 179 -5.82 23.55 -0.06
CA MET A 179 -6.35 24.03 1.23
C MET A 179 -7.76 24.54 1.06
N SER A 180 -8.50 24.69 2.17
CA SER A 180 -9.90 25.12 2.17
C SER A 180 -10.10 26.57 1.66
N ASP A 181 -9.07 27.39 1.71
CA ASP A 181 -9.01 28.76 1.18
C ASP A 181 -8.62 28.83 -0.32
N GLY A 182 -8.37 27.67 -0.96
CA GLY A 182 -7.94 27.57 -2.35
C GLY A 182 -6.42 27.71 -2.56
N VAL A 183 -5.65 27.94 -1.51
CA VAL A 183 -4.18 27.96 -1.60
C VAL A 183 -3.66 26.53 -1.81
N ARG A 184 -2.60 26.38 -2.58
CA ARG A 184 -1.94 25.10 -2.82
C ARG A 184 -0.65 25.01 -2.01
N ALA A 185 -0.51 23.90 -1.29
CA ALA A 185 0.71 23.54 -0.58
C ALA A 185 1.30 22.25 -1.15
N LYS A 186 2.63 22.15 -1.13
CA LYS A 186 3.36 20.93 -1.51
C LYS A 186 4.20 20.47 -0.34
N GLY A 187 4.26 19.16 -0.15
CA GLY A 187 5.13 18.52 0.84
C GLY A 187 5.75 17.26 0.26
N SER A 188 6.96 16.95 0.69
CA SER A 188 7.64 15.71 0.35
C SER A 188 8.38 15.17 1.55
N TYR A 189 8.42 13.85 1.68
CA TYR A 189 9.21 13.15 2.70
C TYR A 189 9.58 11.74 2.21
N ASP A 190 10.63 11.21 2.80
CA ASP A 190 11.10 9.85 2.54
C ASP A 190 10.82 8.96 3.73
N ASN A 191 10.53 7.70 3.47
CA ASN A 191 10.50 6.65 4.48
C ASN A 191 11.08 5.34 3.94
N VAL A 192 11.39 4.45 4.85
CA VAL A 192 11.88 3.12 4.55
C VAL A 192 10.98 2.08 5.21
N GLY A 193 10.86 0.93 4.57
CA GLY A 193 10.07 -0.18 5.08
C GLY A 193 10.83 -1.49 5.02
N LEU A 194 10.69 -2.29 6.06
CA LEU A 194 11.12 -3.68 6.08
C LEU A 194 9.90 -4.54 6.33
N GLY A 195 9.61 -5.45 5.41
CA GLY A 195 8.46 -6.33 5.52
C GLY A 195 8.79 -7.77 5.24
N ALA A 196 8.02 -8.65 5.85
CA ALA A 196 8.10 -10.09 5.65
C ALA A 196 6.72 -10.68 5.44
N SER A 197 6.66 -11.81 4.73
CA SER A 197 5.45 -12.59 4.51
C SER A 197 5.80 -14.06 4.55
N ALA A 198 4.91 -14.85 5.13
CA ALA A 198 4.95 -16.32 5.07
C ALA A 198 3.57 -16.83 4.68
N GLU A 199 3.52 -17.77 3.75
CA GLU A 199 2.31 -18.44 3.29
C GLU A 199 2.53 -19.94 3.40
N PHE A 200 1.54 -20.65 3.93
CA PHE A 200 1.48 -22.10 3.97
C PHE A 200 0.19 -22.55 3.29
N GLY A 201 0.30 -23.53 2.40
CA GLY A 201 -0.87 -24.04 1.69
C GLY A 201 -0.68 -25.46 1.20
N ARG A 202 -1.71 -25.94 0.52
CA ARG A 202 -1.71 -27.27 -0.10
C ARG A 202 -2.34 -27.21 -1.49
N HIS A 203 -1.62 -27.66 -2.48
CA HIS A 203 -2.13 -27.85 -3.83
C HIS A 203 -2.77 -29.23 -3.96
N ILE A 204 -4.08 -29.29 -4.05
CA ILE A 204 -4.88 -30.51 -4.15
C ILE A 204 -5.37 -30.64 -5.59
N LYS A 205 -4.82 -31.58 -6.34
CA LYS A 205 -5.28 -31.88 -7.70
C LYS A 205 -6.58 -32.66 -7.63
N LEU A 206 -7.55 -32.26 -8.44
CA LEU A 206 -8.82 -32.93 -8.64
C LEU A 206 -8.81 -33.57 -10.03
N ASP A 207 -9.84 -34.37 -10.34
CA ASP A 207 -10.04 -34.94 -11.67
C ASP A 207 -10.29 -33.83 -12.72
N ASP A 208 -10.06 -34.16 -14.01
CA ASP A 208 -10.32 -33.27 -15.15
C ASP A 208 -9.49 -31.96 -15.18
N GLY A 209 -8.32 -31.93 -14.52
CA GLY A 209 -7.45 -30.75 -14.54
C GLY A 209 -7.85 -29.62 -13.59
N TYR A 210 -8.86 -29.84 -12.75
CA TYR A 210 -9.20 -28.92 -11.67
C TYR A 210 -8.27 -29.11 -10.46
N PHE A 211 -8.14 -28.05 -9.67
CA PHE A 211 -7.44 -28.11 -8.38
C PHE A 211 -8.09 -27.17 -7.37
N ILE A 212 -7.81 -27.43 -6.10
CA ILE A 212 -8.13 -26.55 -4.97
C ILE A 212 -6.82 -26.27 -4.23
N GLU A 213 -6.58 -25.01 -3.89
CA GLU A 213 -5.37 -24.58 -3.18
C GLU A 213 -5.75 -23.77 -1.93
N PRO A 214 -6.15 -24.44 -0.82
CA PRO A 214 -6.34 -23.76 0.45
C PRO A 214 -4.99 -23.28 0.98
N PHE A 215 -4.95 -22.02 1.46
CA PHE A 215 -3.76 -21.44 2.04
C PHE A 215 -4.07 -20.51 3.21
N ALA A 216 -3.07 -20.29 4.05
CA ALA A 216 -3.06 -19.25 5.06
C ALA A 216 -1.80 -18.43 4.91
N GLN A 217 -1.93 -17.10 5.02
CA GLN A 217 -0.81 -16.17 4.89
C GLN A 217 -0.77 -15.21 6.08
N VAL A 218 0.42 -14.94 6.56
CA VAL A 218 0.72 -13.85 7.47
C VAL A 218 1.74 -12.92 6.81
N ALA A 219 1.51 -11.61 6.90
CA ALA A 219 2.43 -10.62 6.37
C ALA A 219 2.44 -9.40 7.27
N GLY A 220 3.59 -8.77 7.38
CA GLY A 220 3.77 -7.55 8.15
C GLY A 220 4.86 -6.67 7.57
N VAL A 221 4.71 -5.35 7.76
CA VAL A 221 5.69 -4.36 7.36
C VAL A 221 5.87 -3.33 8.47
N VAL A 222 7.11 -2.98 8.75
CA VAL A 222 7.48 -1.87 9.64
C VAL A 222 8.00 -0.74 8.77
N ILE A 223 7.44 0.45 8.95
CA ILE A 223 7.78 1.64 8.17
C ILE A 223 8.32 2.70 9.11
N GLN A 224 9.45 3.28 8.76
CA GLN A 224 10.12 4.32 9.52
C GLN A 224 10.33 5.57 8.65
N ALA A 225 10.05 6.74 9.23
CA ALA A 225 10.45 7.99 8.59
C ALA A 225 11.97 8.04 8.50
N LYS A 226 12.47 8.62 7.40
CA LYS A 226 13.88 8.94 7.26
C LYS A 226 14.05 10.43 7.49
N ASP A 227 14.79 10.78 8.53
CA ASP A 227 15.22 12.16 8.83
C ASP A 227 16.17 12.67 7.74
#